data_3bcfd1e8afd7e94d0854e409ea38bfec
#
_entry.id   3bcfd1e8afd7e94d0854e409ea38bfec
#
_cell.length_a   1.000
_cell.length_b   1.000
_cell.length_c   1.000
_cell.angle_alpha   90.00
_cell.angle_beta   90.00
_cell.angle_gamma   90.00
#
_symmetry.space_group_name_H-M   'P 1'
#
loop_
_entity.id
_entity.type
_entity.pdbx_description
1 polymer ?
#
loop_
_entity_poly.entity_id
_entity_poly.type
_entity_poly.pdbx_seq_one_letter_code
_entity_poly.pdbx_strand_id
1 'polypeptide(L)'
;MGTFHKPSALAHISVLDLTGPEGNLCGKILADLGADVTKIEPPDGDKSRKIGPFASGVNRPDFSLYFANYNANKYSVMLDLESLEGANKFIELSEKVDVVIENFRPGYMNQIGIGFERLSLNNPGIVMA
;
A
#
# COMPACT_ATOMS: atom_id res chain seq x y z
N MET A 1 -23.45 8.28 -27.46
CA MET A 1 -21.98 8.52 -27.57
C MET A 1 -21.30 7.56 -26.63
N GLY A 2 -20.65 6.51 -27.16
CA GLY A 2 -19.88 5.59 -26.35
C GLY A 2 -18.68 6.33 -25.76
N THR A 3 -18.57 6.40 -24.45
CA THR A 3 -17.33 6.81 -23.78
C THR A 3 -16.26 5.78 -24.10
N PHE A 4 -15.33 6.13 -24.99
CA PHE A 4 -14.11 5.33 -25.18
C PHE A 4 -13.30 5.37 -23.88
N HIS A 5 -13.56 4.42 -23.01
CA HIS A 5 -12.72 4.18 -21.85
C HIS A 5 -11.44 3.53 -22.39
N LYS A 6 -10.40 4.34 -22.60
CA LYS A 6 -9.06 3.77 -22.86
C LYS A 6 -8.64 3.03 -21.60
N PRO A 7 -8.23 1.75 -21.69
CA PRO A 7 -7.71 1.07 -20.53
C PRO A 7 -6.51 1.85 -19.99
N SER A 8 -6.44 2.03 -18.68
CA SER A 8 -5.30 2.65 -18.03
C SER A 8 -4.05 1.80 -18.24
N ALA A 9 -2.88 2.44 -18.27
CA ALA A 9 -1.63 1.77 -18.60
C ALA A 9 -1.32 0.56 -17.68
N LEU A 10 -1.70 0.66 -16.40
CA LEU A 10 -1.44 -0.36 -15.38
C LEU A 10 -2.72 -1.05 -14.88
N ALA A 11 -3.82 -1.03 -15.64
CA ALA A 11 -5.10 -1.62 -15.21
C ALA A 11 -5.04 -3.14 -14.92
N HIS A 12 -3.97 -3.81 -15.31
CA HIS A 12 -3.74 -5.23 -15.10
C HIS A 12 -2.77 -5.52 -13.94
N ILE A 13 -2.29 -4.48 -13.25
CA ILE A 13 -1.30 -4.58 -12.17
C ILE A 13 -1.99 -4.38 -10.82
N SER A 14 -1.72 -5.27 -9.89
CA SER A 14 -2.16 -5.21 -8.50
C SER A 14 -0.98 -5.02 -7.55
N VAL A 15 -1.14 -4.14 -6.57
CA VAL A 15 -0.06 -3.67 -5.69
C VAL A 15 -0.49 -3.69 -4.23
N LEU A 16 0.35 -4.23 -3.35
CA LEU A 16 0.27 -3.97 -1.90
C LEU A 16 1.27 -2.86 -1.54
N ASP A 17 0.76 -1.78 -0.98
CA ASP A 17 1.53 -0.60 -0.59
C ASP A 17 1.69 -0.54 0.93
N LEU A 18 2.91 -0.85 1.42
CA LEU A 18 3.28 -0.79 2.82
C LEU A 18 4.09 0.48 3.14
N THR A 19 4.20 1.40 2.19
CA THR A 19 5.03 2.60 2.38
C THR A 19 4.42 3.57 3.40
N GLY A 20 5.29 4.23 4.15
CA GLY A 20 4.93 5.39 4.96
C GLY A 20 5.05 6.71 4.17
N PRO A 21 5.08 7.87 4.88
CA PRO A 21 5.03 9.19 4.24
C PRO A 21 6.06 9.41 3.13
N GLU A 22 7.28 8.90 3.31
CA GLU A 22 8.37 9.09 2.35
C GLU A 22 8.20 8.27 1.06
N GLY A 23 7.42 7.19 1.11
CA GLY A 23 7.19 6.28 -0.02
C GLY A 23 5.80 6.37 -0.65
N ASN A 24 4.85 7.03 -0.01
CA ASN A 24 3.44 7.08 -0.45
C ASN A 24 3.26 7.55 -1.90
N LEU A 25 4.15 8.41 -2.41
CA LEU A 25 4.10 8.91 -3.78
C LEU A 25 4.26 7.78 -4.82
N CYS A 26 5.06 6.77 -4.54
CA CYS A 26 5.24 5.62 -5.44
C CYS A 26 3.90 4.93 -5.69
N GLY A 27 3.22 4.51 -4.62
CA GLY A 27 1.90 3.88 -4.72
C GLY A 27 0.84 4.79 -5.35
N LYS A 28 0.91 6.12 -5.09
CA LYS A 28 0.02 7.07 -5.73
C LYS A 28 0.21 7.10 -7.25
N ILE A 29 1.44 7.17 -7.74
CA ILE A 29 1.72 7.19 -9.18
C ILE A 29 1.20 5.91 -9.84
N LEU A 30 1.42 4.74 -9.22
CA LEU A 30 0.90 3.47 -9.73
C LEU A 30 -0.63 3.48 -9.79
N ALA A 31 -1.30 3.95 -8.74
CA ALA A 31 -2.77 4.07 -8.70
C ALA A 31 -3.30 5.05 -9.75
N ASP A 32 -2.68 6.21 -9.92
CA ASP A 32 -3.08 7.21 -10.91
C ASP A 32 -2.89 6.71 -12.35
N LEU A 33 -1.96 5.79 -12.58
CA LEU A 33 -1.76 5.09 -13.85
C LEU A 33 -2.69 3.88 -14.02
N GLY A 34 -3.55 3.62 -13.05
CA GLY A 34 -4.62 2.63 -13.11
C GLY A 34 -4.34 1.29 -12.47
N ALA A 35 -3.23 1.13 -11.74
CA ALA A 35 -3.00 -0.07 -10.94
C ALA A 35 -4.04 -0.17 -9.80
N ASP A 36 -4.39 -1.39 -9.43
CA ASP A 36 -5.20 -1.69 -8.25
C ASP A 36 -4.28 -1.69 -7.03
N VAL A 37 -4.24 -0.56 -6.31
CA VAL A 37 -3.33 -0.36 -5.17
C VAL A 37 -4.10 -0.47 -3.87
N THR A 38 -3.71 -1.44 -3.04
CA THR A 38 -4.19 -1.59 -1.67
C THR A 38 -3.11 -1.19 -0.68
N LYS A 39 -3.36 -0.10 0.04
CA LYS A 39 -2.50 0.35 1.14
C LYS A 39 -2.74 -0.50 2.37
N ILE A 40 -1.66 -1.04 2.92
CA ILE A 40 -1.67 -1.76 4.19
C ILE A 40 -1.26 -0.78 5.29
N GLU A 41 -2.18 -0.55 6.22
CA GLU A 41 -1.97 0.37 7.34
C GLU A 41 -1.84 -0.41 8.67
N PRO A 42 -0.97 0.02 9.58
CA PRO A 42 -0.95 -0.51 10.94
C PRO A 42 -2.25 -0.18 11.69
N PRO A 43 -2.55 -0.84 12.82
CA PRO A 43 -3.80 -0.63 13.57
C PRO A 43 -4.08 0.80 14.01
N ASP A 44 -3.04 1.60 14.20
CA ASP A 44 -3.15 3.02 14.55
C ASP A 44 -3.14 3.97 13.34
N GLY A 45 -3.22 3.41 12.14
CA GLY A 45 -3.21 4.12 10.86
C GLY A 45 -1.82 4.51 10.38
N ASP A 46 -1.72 4.85 9.11
CA ASP A 46 -0.47 5.33 8.50
C ASP A 46 -0.02 6.65 9.15
N LYS A 47 1.30 6.81 9.33
CA LYS A 47 1.88 8.02 9.93
C LYS A 47 1.51 9.30 9.17
N SER A 48 1.28 9.23 7.86
CA SER A 48 0.88 10.35 7.04
C SER A 48 -0.51 10.91 7.40
N ARG A 49 -1.35 10.13 8.09
CA ARG A 49 -2.64 10.61 8.63
C ARG A 49 -2.47 11.64 9.75
N LYS A 50 -1.28 11.70 10.35
CA LYS A 50 -0.93 12.65 11.43
C LYS A 50 -0.24 13.91 10.90
N ILE A 51 -0.04 14.02 9.59
CA ILE A 51 0.62 15.15 8.92
C ILE A 51 -0.44 16.14 8.42
N GLY A 52 -0.29 17.42 8.79
CA GLY A 52 -1.13 18.51 8.27
C GLY A 52 -0.71 18.96 6.84
N PRO A 53 -1.44 19.89 6.25
CA PRO A 53 -2.60 20.58 6.84
C PRO A 53 -3.81 19.67 6.98
N PHE A 54 -4.71 20.06 7.88
CA PHE A 54 -5.95 19.32 8.13
C PHE A 54 -7.16 20.08 7.59
N ALA A 55 -8.09 19.37 6.96
CA ALA A 55 -9.33 19.95 6.50
C ALA A 55 -10.10 20.57 7.68
N SER A 56 -10.70 21.74 7.46
CA SER A 56 -11.44 22.49 8.47
C SER A 56 -10.64 22.88 9.73
N GLY A 57 -9.30 22.84 9.66
CA GLY A 57 -8.43 23.15 10.78
C GLY A 57 -8.49 22.16 11.96
N VAL A 58 -9.11 21.04 11.75
CA VAL A 58 -9.29 20.00 12.78
C VAL A 58 -8.17 18.97 12.68
N ASN A 59 -7.31 18.92 13.70
CA ASN A 59 -6.24 17.92 13.78
C ASN A 59 -6.80 16.53 14.13
N ARG A 60 -7.29 15.84 13.11
CA ARG A 60 -7.79 14.45 13.20
C ARG A 60 -7.23 13.63 12.03
N PRO A 61 -6.89 12.35 12.24
CA PRO A 61 -6.30 11.48 11.22
C PRO A 61 -7.11 11.41 9.90
N ASP A 62 -8.44 11.46 9.98
CA ASP A 62 -9.32 11.40 8.83
C ASP A 62 -9.38 12.70 8.03
N PHE A 63 -8.84 13.79 8.57
CA PHE A 63 -8.86 15.12 7.95
C PHE A 63 -7.49 15.55 7.40
N SER A 64 -6.48 14.68 7.42
CA SER A 64 -5.18 14.98 6.84
C SER A 64 -5.28 15.14 5.32
N LEU A 65 -5.04 16.37 4.85
CA LEU A 65 -4.96 16.64 3.41
C LEU A 65 -3.69 16.08 2.80
N TYR A 66 -2.63 15.92 3.59
CA TYR A 66 -1.42 15.21 3.17
C TYR A 66 -1.76 13.74 2.84
N PHE A 67 -2.37 13.03 3.77
CA PHE A 67 -2.79 11.64 3.52
C PHE A 67 -3.71 11.53 2.31
N ALA A 68 -4.74 12.38 2.23
CA ALA A 68 -5.71 12.38 1.13
C ALA A 68 -5.03 12.59 -0.24
N ASN A 69 -4.05 13.51 -0.31
CA ASN A 69 -3.32 13.79 -1.55
C ASN A 69 -2.45 12.61 -1.99
N TYR A 70 -1.67 12.03 -1.07
CA TYR A 70 -0.69 10.99 -1.41
C TYR A 70 -1.26 9.57 -1.44
N ASN A 71 -2.49 9.38 -0.97
CA ASN A 71 -3.15 8.08 -0.96
C ASN A 71 -4.48 8.06 -1.73
N ALA A 72 -4.73 9.09 -2.55
CA ALA A 72 -5.85 9.08 -3.49
C ALA A 72 -5.76 7.87 -4.43
N ASN A 73 -6.92 7.34 -4.83
CA ASN A 73 -7.07 6.19 -5.73
C ASN A 73 -6.55 4.85 -5.17
N LYS A 74 -6.23 4.77 -3.86
CA LYS A 74 -5.87 3.54 -3.21
C LYS A 74 -7.02 3.01 -2.35
N TYR A 75 -7.16 1.70 -2.27
CA TYR A 75 -7.89 1.06 -1.18
C TYR A 75 -7.03 1.06 0.08
N SER A 76 -7.66 0.90 1.25
CA SER A 76 -6.95 0.77 2.52
C SER A 76 -7.45 -0.44 3.28
N VAL A 77 -6.51 -1.20 3.82
CA VAL A 77 -6.75 -2.35 4.71
C VAL A 77 -5.86 -2.21 5.93
N MET A 78 -6.43 -2.42 7.10
CA MET A 78 -5.69 -2.40 8.36
C MET A 78 -5.18 -3.81 8.69
N LEU A 79 -3.85 -3.96 8.84
CA LEU A 79 -3.21 -5.20 9.27
C LEU A 79 -2.08 -4.90 10.25
N ASP A 80 -2.05 -5.63 11.35
CA ASP A 80 -0.91 -5.67 12.24
C ASP A 80 0.12 -6.69 11.74
N LEU A 81 1.09 -6.23 10.96
CA LEU A 81 2.12 -7.08 10.35
C LEU A 81 3.06 -7.73 11.38
N GLU A 82 3.11 -7.21 12.60
CA GLU A 82 3.91 -7.78 13.69
C GLU A 82 3.18 -8.90 14.42
N SER A 83 1.86 -9.02 14.23
CA SER A 83 1.09 -10.15 14.73
C SER A 83 1.17 -11.35 13.78
N LEU A 84 1.10 -12.57 14.33
CA LEU A 84 1.06 -13.79 13.51
C LEU A 84 -0.13 -13.81 12.56
N GLU A 85 -1.29 -13.36 13.03
CA GLU A 85 -2.51 -13.30 12.22
C GLU A 85 -2.36 -12.32 11.06
N GLY A 86 -1.88 -11.10 11.33
CA GLY A 86 -1.68 -10.08 10.29
C GLY A 86 -0.60 -10.46 9.29
N ALA A 87 0.52 -11.06 9.75
CA ALA A 87 1.57 -11.57 8.87
C ALA A 87 1.03 -12.67 7.93
N ASN A 88 0.28 -13.64 8.47
CA ASN A 88 -0.34 -14.71 7.66
C ASN A 88 -1.34 -14.14 6.65
N LYS A 89 -2.15 -13.17 7.06
CA LYS A 89 -3.10 -12.51 6.16
C LYS A 89 -2.38 -11.74 5.05
N PHE A 90 -1.28 -11.06 5.36
CA PHE A 90 -0.47 -10.39 4.38
C PHE A 90 0.14 -11.37 3.35
N ILE A 91 0.65 -12.52 3.80
CA ILE A 91 1.16 -13.57 2.93
C ILE A 91 0.05 -14.05 1.98
N GLU A 92 -1.15 -14.33 2.49
CA GLU A 92 -2.31 -14.72 1.67
C GLU A 92 -2.65 -13.66 0.60
N LEU A 93 -2.65 -12.38 0.96
CA LEU A 93 -2.88 -11.29 0.02
C LEU A 93 -1.79 -11.22 -1.05
N SER A 94 -0.53 -11.44 -0.67
CA SER A 94 0.61 -11.37 -1.58
C SER A 94 0.62 -12.45 -2.66
N GLU A 95 -0.12 -13.55 -2.47
CA GLU A 95 -0.27 -14.61 -3.47
C GLU A 95 -1.02 -14.15 -4.73
N LYS A 96 -1.79 -13.07 -4.62
CA LYS A 96 -2.72 -12.60 -5.66
C LYS A 96 -2.33 -11.26 -6.26
N VAL A 97 -1.18 -10.71 -5.90
CA VAL A 97 -0.73 -9.40 -6.38
C VAL A 97 0.58 -9.52 -7.17
N ASP A 98 0.83 -8.52 -8.01
CA ASP A 98 2.03 -8.48 -8.84
C ASP A 98 3.19 -7.81 -8.12
N VAL A 99 2.90 -6.81 -7.29
CA VAL A 99 3.92 -5.95 -6.68
C VAL A 99 3.64 -5.71 -5.20
N VAL A 100 4.72 -5.71 -4.42
CA VAL A 100 4.75 -5.18 -3.05
C VAL A 100 5.74 -4.03 -3.01
N ILE A 101 5.30 -2.86 -2.52
CA ILE A 101 6.19 -1.72 -2.29
C ILE A 101 6.29 -1.42 -0.79
N GLU A 102 7.51 -1.16 -0.32
CA GLU A 102 7.77 -0.88 1.09
C GLU A 102 8.92 0.14 1.25
N ASN A 103 8.99 0.80 2.37
CA ASN A 103 10.11 1.69 2.71
C ASN A 103 10.54 1.55 4.17
N PHE A 104 10.47 0.32 4.67
CA PHE A 104 10.99 -0.01 5.99
C PHE A 104 12.54 0.00 5.99
N ARG A 105 13.12 -0.06 7.18
CA ARG A 105 14.57 -0.27 7.30
C ARG A 105 14.98 -1.60 6.66
N PRO A 106 16.16 -1.69 6.05
CA PRO A 106 16.66 -2.93 5.44
C PRO A 106 16.58 -4.12 6.41
N GLY A 107 16.05 -5.24 5.92
CA GLY A 107 15.92 -6.48 6.68
C GLY A 107 14.67 -6.57 7.58
N TYR A 108 13.89 -5.50 7.75
CA TYR A 108 12.71 -5.52 8.61
C TYR A 108 11.66 -6.55 8.15
N MET A 109 11.35 -6.60 6.87
CA MET A 109 10.38 -7.55 6.32
C MET A 109 10.80 -9.00 6.56
N ASN A 110 12.10 -9.31 6.43
CA ASN A 110 12.64 -10.63 6.76
C ASN A 110 12.54 -10.93 8.27
N GLN A 111 12.82 -9.93 9.11
CA GLN A 111 12.74 -10.07 10.56
C GLN A 111 11.34 -10.45 11.04
N ILE A 112 10.29 -9.90 10.42
CA ILE A 112 8.89 -10.23 10.75
C ILE A 112 8.32 -11.37 9.89
N GLY A 113 9.15 -12.05 9.10
CA GLY A 113 8.79 -13.28 8.40
C GLY A 113 7.97 -13.11 7.12
N ILE A 114 7.93 -11.90 6.55
CA ILE A 114 7.19 -11.58 5.32
C ILE A 114 8.07 -10.92 4.25
N GLY A 115 9.37 -11.24 4.25
CA GLY A 115 10.30 -10.79 3.25
C GLY A 115 10.17 -11.51 1.90
N PHE A 116 10.91 -11.02 0.90
CA PHE A 116 10.83 -11.51 -0.49
C PHE A 116 10.92 -13.03 -0.61
N GLU A 117 11.90 -13.66 0.06
CA GLU A 117 12.08 -15.10 0.00
C GLU A 117 10.84 -15.87 0.45
N ARG A 118 10.16 -15.36 1.48
CA ARG A 118 8.92 -15.98 1.99
C ARG A 118 7.76 -15.80 1.02
N LEU A 119 7.59 -14.61 0.44
CA LEU A 119 6.49 -14.30 -0.47
C LEU A 119 6.64 -15.02 -1.81
N SER A 120 7.86 -15.09 -2.33
CA SER A 120 8.16 -15.74 -3.61
C SER A 120 7.95 -17.25 -3.62
N LEU A 121 7.89 -17.90 -2.46
CA LEU A 121 7.54 -19.33 -2.38
C LEU A 121 6.14 -19.63 -2.92
N ASN A 122 5.18 -18.75 -2.64
CA ASN A 122 3.79 -18.90 -3.04
C ASN A 122 3.45 -18.11 -4.32
N ASN A 123 4.24 -17.06 -4.60
CA ASN A 123 4.08 -16.22 -5.78
C ASN A 123 5.45 -15.95 -6.43
N PRO A 124 5.95 -16.87 -7.27
CA PRO A 124 7.29 -16.74 -7.88
C PRO A 124 7.44 -15.53 -8.80
N GLY A 125 6.33 -14.95 -9.27
CA GLY A 125 6.32 -13.77 -10.14
C GLY A 125 6.28 -12.44 -9.39
N ILE A 126 6.23 -12.46 -8.04
CA ILE A 126 6.07 -11.24 -7.25
C ILE A 126 7.30 -10.32 -7.39
N VAL A 127 7.05 -9.05 -7.55
CA VAL A 127 8.06 -8.00 -7.49
C VAL A 127 7.99 -7.32 -6.14
N MET A 128 9.13 -7.17 -5.47
CA MET A 128 9.22 -6.44 -4.20
C MET A 128 10.24 -5.31 -4.33
N ALA A 129 9.84 -4.07 -4.02
CA ALA A 129 10.64 -2.86 -4.18
C ALA A 129 10.56 -1.95 -2.95
#